data_1f70928384a0f7c855fa1c836a13d44a
#
_entry.id   1f70928384a0f7c855fa1c836a13d44a
#
_cell.length_a   1.000
_cell.length_b   1.000
_cell.length_c   1.000
_cell.angle_alpha   90.00
_cell.angle_beta   90.00
_cell.angle_gamma   90.00
#
_symmetry.space_group_name_H-M   'P 1'
#
loop_
_entity.id
_entity.type
_entity.pdbx_description
1 polymer ?
#
loop_
_entity_poly.entity_id
_entity_poly.type
_entity_poly.pdbx_seq_one_letter_code
_entity_poly.pdbx_strand_id
1 'polypeptide(L)'
;MNEQMTKRIGPMPEDVTYPVWAWHSWDFKHVKPDLRRTEFRVIEDSIMYEVELPSSDVLLSDFDNWHYILNDWYLSSTWNEKDWENKEAWFDSLPQDIQKQKKLESWERIFDIEPYETDFAAKGKFVQATFWKLREKDILNRKFVKKKPISRS
;
A
#
# COMPACT_ATOMS: atom_id res chain seq x y z
N MET A 1 -7.29 0.60 -7.97
CA MET A 1 -6.40 1.74 -7.68
C MET A 1 -6.64 2.93 -8.62
N ASN A 2 -6.62 2.77 -9.94
CA ASN A 2 -6.73 3.91 -10.90
C ASN A 2 -7.97 4.81 -10.65
N GLU A 3 -9.12 4.22 -10.37
CA GLU A 3 -10.35 4.96 -10.05
C GLU A 3 -10.18 5.82 -8.79
N GLN A 4 -9.56 5.28 -7.74
CA GLN A 4 -9.30 6.01 -6.51
C GLN A 4 -8.25 7.11 -6.70
N MET A 5 -7.24 6.86 -7.52
CA MET A 5 -6.27 7.90 -7.90
C MET A 5 -6.96 9.04 -8.66
N THR A 6 -7.79 8.72 -9.66
CA THR A 6 -8.55 9.73 -10.40
C THR A 6 -9.40 10.60 -9.48
N LYS A 7 -10.07 9.96 -8.51
CA LYS A 7 -10.93 10.66 -7.53
C LYS A 7 -10.15 11.56 -6.57
N ARG A 8 -8.94 11.14 -6.15
CA ARG A 8 -8.20 11.75 -5.04
C ARG A 8 -7.04 12.65 -5.47
N ILE A 9 -6.38 12.34 -6.58
CA ILE A 9 -5.21 13.08 -7.07
C ILE A 9 -5.35 13.58 -8.53
N GLY A 10 -6.53 13.40 -9.12
CA GLY A 10 -6.84 13.88 -10.46
C GLY A 10 -6.74 12.80 -11.56
N PRO A 11 -7.19 13.13 -12.77
CA PRO A 11 -7.34 12.16 -13.85
C PRO A 11 -6.00 11.61 -14.33
N MET A 12 -6.03 10.36 -14.80
CA MET A 12 -4.89 9.71 -15.43
C MET A 12 -4.47 10.49 -16.69
N PRO A 13 -3.20 10.89 -16.81
CA PRO A 13 -2.68 11.53 -18.04
C PRO A 13 -2.81 10.59 -19.25
N GLU A 14 -3.01 11.17 -20.46
CA GLU A 14 -3.24 10.41 -21.69
C GLU A 14 -2.07 9.48 -22.09
N ASP A 15 -0.85 9.86 -21.72
CA ASP A 15 0.38 9.10 -22.00
C ASP A 15 0.76 8.10 -20.89
N VAL A 16 -0.13 7.87 -19.90
CA VAL A 16 0.08 6.93 -18.80
C VAL A 16 -0.79 5.69 -19.00
N THR A 17 -0.19 4.52 -18.89
CA THR A 17 -0.91 3.24 -18.93
C THR A 17 -1.09 2.66 -17.52
N TYR A 18 -0.08 2.79 -16.67
CA TYR A 18 -0.07 2.26 -15.30
C TYR A 18 0.50 3.28 -14.33
N PRO A 19 -0.01 3.31 -13.09
CA PRO A 19 0.58 4.15 -12.05
C PRO A 19 1.97 3.66 -11.65
N VAL A 20 2.76 4.55 -11.10
CA VAL A 20 4.03 4.24 -10.45
C VAL A 20 3.75 3.92 -8.99
N TRP A 21 4.37 2.86 -8.47
CA TRP A 21 4.28 2.44 -7.09
C TRP A 21 5.63 2.62 -6.41
N ALA A 22 5.61 3.14 -5.19
CA ALA A 22 6.80 3.37 -4.38
C ALA A 22 6.51 3.10 -2.90
N TRP A 23 7.55 2.93 -2.10
CA TRP A 23 7.42 2.90 -0.64
C TRP A 23 7.47 4.31 -0.08
N HIS A 24 6.50 4.63 0.80
CA HIS A 24 6.49 5.87 1.59
C HIS A 24 7.04 5.60 2.99
N SER A 25 6.54 4.60 3.69
CA SER A 25 6.95 4.27 5.06
C SER A 25 7.16 2.77 5.22
N TRP A 26 8.10 2.40 6.07
CA TRP A 26 8.39 1.03 6.44
C TRP A 26 8.53 0.92 7.95
N ASP A 27 7.78 0.00 8.56
CA ASP A 27 7.76 -0.21 10.00
C ASP A 27 7.51 1.10 10.78
N PHE A 28 6.45 1.81 10.40
CA PHE A 28 6.02 3.12 10.90
C PHE A 28 6.99 4.29 10.65
N LYS A 29 8.07 4.08 9.89
CA LYS A 29 9.11 5.08 9.69
C LYS A 29 9.16 5.56 8.24
N HIS A 30 9.06 6.86 8.05
CA HIS A 30 9.30 7.52 6.78
C HIS A 30 10.80 7.90 6.65
N VAL A 31 11.63 6.88 6.45
CA VAL A 31 13.10 7.01 6.33
C VAL A 31 13.63 6.17 5.18
N LYS A 32 14.84 6.48 4.72
CA LYS A 32 15.51 5.68 3.68
C LYS A 32 15.62 4.22 4.12
N PRO A 33 15.30 3.26 3.23
CA PRO A 33 15.43 1.85 3.56
C PRO A 33 16.90 1.45 3.78
N ASP A 34 17.14 0.63 4.78
CA ASP A 34 18.45 -0.02 4.95
C ASP A 34 18.56 -1.22 4.00
N LEU A 35 19.22 -1.02 2.86
CA LEU A 35 19.38 -2.02 1.81
C LEU A 35 20.20 -3.25 2.23
N ARG A 36 20.76 -3.27 3.46
CA ARG A 36 21.43 -4.46 4.02
C ARG A 36 20.42 -5.48 4.53
N ARG A 37 19.22 -5.03 4.87
CA ARG A 37 18.14 -5.88 5.40
C ARG A 37 17.61 -6.83 4.32
N THR A 38 17.14 -7.99 4.73
CA THR A 38 16.67 -9.06 3.85
C THR A 38 15.42 -8.64 3.06
N GLU A 39 14.56 -7.83 3.67
CA GLU A 39 13.30 -7.34 3.09
C GLU A 39 13.52 -6.48 1.83
N PHE A 40 14.67 -5.81 1.74
CA PHE A 40 15.03 -4.97 0.59
C PHE A 40 16.01 -5.66 -0.37
N ARG A 41 16.13 -6.99 -0.27
CA ARG A 41 16.98 -7.74 -1.17
C ARG A 41 16.38 -7.77 -2.57
N VAL A 42 17.18 -7.40 -3.56
CA VAL A 42 16.79 -7.47 -4.97
C VAL A 42 17.23 -8.82 -5.57
N ILE A 43 16.38 -9.37 -6.44
CA ILE A 43 16.63 -10.66 -7.13
C ILE A 43 17.43 -10.48 -8.43
N GLU A 44 17.51 -9.25 -8.91
CA GLU A 44 18.26 -8.85 -10.10
C GLU A 44 18.89 -7.47 -9.88
N ASP A 45 19.86 -7.11 -10.72
CA ASP A 45 20.48 -5.78 -10.67
C ASP A 45 19.44 -4.72 -10.95
N SER A 46 19.32 -3.74 -10.07
CA SER A 46 18.23 -2.76 -10.06
C SER A 46 18.75 -1.35 -9.78
N ILE A 47 17.97 -0.36 -10.14
CA ILE A 47 18.21 1.04 -9.74
C ILE A 47 17.15 1.43 -8.72
N MET A 48 17.58 1.88 -7.55
CA MET A 48 16.70 2.49 -6.56
C MET A 48 16.66 3.99 -6.79
N TYR A 49 15.44 4.52 -6.92
CA TYR A 49 15.18 5.95 -7.00
C TYR A 49 14.68 6.46 -5.65
N GLU A 50 15.26 7.57 -5.19
CA GLU A 50 14.69 8.40 -4.14
C GLU A 50 13.94 9.55 -4.81
N VAL A 51 12.64 9.69 -4.50
CA VAL A 51 11.77 10.65 -5.20
C VAL A 51 11.04 11.54 -4.23
N GLU A 52 10.76 12.77 -4.64
CA GLU A 52 9.94 13.74 -3.93
C GLU A 52 8.90 14.32 -4.86
N LEU A 53 7.63 14.20 -4.48
CA LEU A 53 6.50 14.74 -5.22
C LEU A 53 5.62 15.58 -4.30
N PRO A 54 4.89 16.57 -4.86
CA PRO A 54 3.84 17.26 -4.10
C PRO A 54 2.83 16.28 -3.54
N SER A 55 2.37 16.48 -2.31
CA SER A 55 1.37 15.61 -1.66
C SER A 55 0.05 15.52 -2.43
N SER A 56 -0.29 16.55 -3.20
CA SER A 56 -1.45 16.56 -4.11
C SER A 56 -1.37 15.57 -5.26
N ASP A 57 -0.17 15.11 -5.61
CA ASP A 57 0.08 14.24 -6.75
C ASP A 57 0.29 12.77 -6.33
N VAL A 58 0.21 12.49 -5.04
CA VAL A 58 0.50 11.17 -4.45
C VAL A 58 -0.68 10.66 -3.65
N LEU A 59 -1.06 9.41 -3.88
CA LEU A 59 -2.03 8.69 -3.07
C LEU A 59 -1.30 7.70 -2.18
N LEU A 60 -1.41 7.88 -0.87
CA LEU A 60 -0.87 6.96 0.13
C LEU A 60 -1.90 5.91 0.51
N SER A 61 -1.47 4.67 0.68
CA SER A 61 -2.33 3.57 1.11
C SER A 61 -1.57 2.56 1.98
N ASP A 62 -2.31 1.91 2.86
CA ASP A 62 -1.79 0.84 3.72
C ASP A 62 -1.53 -0.43 2.89
N PHE A 63 -0.30 -0.93 2.93
CA PHE A 63 0.12 -2.07 2.13
C PHE A 63 -0.50 -3.39 2.60
N ASP A 64 -0.59 -3.62 3.90
CA ASP A 64 -1.15 -4.85 4.43
C ASP A 64 -2.66 -4.92 4.15
N ASN A 65 -3.37 -3.82 4.35
CA ASN A 65 -4.79 -3.72 4.05
C ASN A 65 -5.10 -3.80 2.54
N TRP A 66 -4.16 -3.42 1.69
CA TRP A 66 -4.29 -3.59 0.23
C TRP A 66 -4.49 -5.06 -0.18
N HIS A 67 -3.97 -6.01 0.59
CA HIS A 67 -4.14 -7.44 0.33
C HIS A 67 -5.60 -7.90 0.44
N TYR A 68 -6.44 -7.23 1.23
CA TYR A 68 -7.88 -7.50 1.29
C TYR A 68 -8.55 -7.22 -0.05
N ILE A 69 -8.13 -6.14 -0.74
CA ILE A 69 -8.63 -5.81 -2.08
C ILE A 69 -8.18 -6.87 -3.10
N LEU A 70 -6.90 -7.24 -3.07
CA LEU A 70 -6.33 -8.24 -3.99
C LEU A 70 -6.99 -9.62 -3.86
N ASN A 71 -7.43 -9.97 -2.67
CA ASN A 71 -8.08 -11.25 -2.38
C ASN A 71 -9.62 -11.16 -2.42
N ASP A 72 -10.18 -10.03 -2.78
CA ASP A 72 -11.63 -9.78 -2.79
C ASP A 72 -12.30 -10.00 -1.40
N TRP A 73 -11.62 -9.65 -0.32
CA TRP A 73 -12.08 -9.83 1.05
C TRP A 73 -12.69 -8.56 1.64
N TYR A 74 -13.61 -8.76 2.60
CA TYR A 74 -14.13 -7.68 3.44
C TYR A 74 -13.04 -7.20 4.41
N LEU A 75 -12.78 -5.89 4.46
CA LEU A 75 -11.82 -5.28 5.39
C LEU A 75 -12.53 -4.81 6.65
N SER A 76 -12.40 -5.58 7.73
CA SER A 76 -12.95 -5.22 9.03
C SER A 76 -12.29 -3.96 9.63
N SER A 77 -13.04 -3.22 10.42
CA SER A 77 -12.54 -2.03 11.15
C SER A 77 -12.15 -2.34 12.60
N THR A 78 -12.01 -3.60 12.94
CA THR A 78 -11.76 -4.04 14.31
C THR A 78 -10.29 -4.28 14.58
N TRP A 79 -9.88 -4.12 15.85
CA TRP A 79 -8.50 -4.12 16.29
C TRP A 79 -8.19 -5.20 17.33
N ASN A 80 -9.15 -6.08 17.60
CA ASN A 80 -8.98 -7.26 18.44
C ASN A 80 -9.66 -8.47 17.79
N GLU A 81 -9.17 -9.67 18.12
CA GLU A 81 -9.58 -10.92 17.49
C GLU A 81 -11.08 -11.20 17.66
N LYS A 82 -11.61 -11.02 18.86
CA LYS A 82 -13.03 -11.29 19.15
C LYS A 82 -13.98 -10.40 18.34
N ASP A 83 -13.68 -9.11 18.25
CA ASP A 83 -14.49 -8.19 17.48
C ASP A 83 -14.36 -8.46 15.97
N TRP A 84 -13.18 -8.92 15.54
CA TRP A 84 -12.95 -9.33 14.16
C TRP A 84 -13.83 -10.56 13.83
N GLU A 85 -13.83 -11.61 14.64
CA GLU A 85 -14.68 -12.79 14.46
C GLU A 85 -16.17 -12.42 14.42
N ASN A 86 -16.62 -11.54 15.30
CA ASN A 86 -18.00 -11.05 15.32
C ASN A 86 -18.37 -10.29 14.05
N LYS A 87 -17.44 -9.48 13.52
CA LYS A 87 -17.64 -8.73 12.27
C LYS A 87 -17.65 -9.63 11.04
N GLU A 88 -16.80 -10.64 10.99
CA GLU A 88 -16.81 -11.65 9.93
C GLU A 88 -18.14 -12.42 9.94
N ALA A 89 -18.57 -12.91 11.08
CA ALA A 89 -19.85 -13.61 11.22
C ALA A 89 -21.05 -12.71 10.82
N TRP A 90 -21.03 -11.44 11.21
CA TRP A 90 -22.04 -10.49 10.78
C TRP A 90 -22.03 -10.30 9.26
N PHE A 91 -20.86 -10.10 8.66
CA PHE A 91 -20.71 -9.92 7.23
C PHE A 91 -21.22 -11.14 6.45
N ASP A 92 -20.86 -12.36 6.89
CA ASP A 92 -21.28 -13.60 6.28
C ASP A 92 -22.79 -13.84 6.36
N SER A 93 -23.45 -13.25 7.36
CA SER A 93 -24.93 -13.33 7.52
C SER A 93 -25.71 -12.42 6.57
N LEU A 94 -25.04 -11.48 5.89
CA LEU A 94 -25.71 -10.53 5.01
C LEU A 94 -26.08 -11.16 3.65
N PRO A 95 -27.17 -10.68 2.99
CA PRO A 95 -27.47 -11.00 1.60
C PRO A 95 -26.29 -10.64 0.66
N GLN A 96 -26.10 -11.41 -0.41
CA GLN A 96 -24.93 -11.27 -1.30
C GLN A 96 -24.76 -9.86 -1.90
N ASP A 97 -25.86 -9.21 -2.27
CA ASP A 97 -25.83 -7.84 -2.79
C ASP A 97 -25.35 -6.83 -1.74
N ILE A 98 -25.79 -7.01 -0.50
CA ILE A 98 -25.35 -6.20 0.63
C ILE A 98 -23.89 -6.51 1.00
N GLN A 99 -23.46 -7.78 0.98
CA GLN A 99 -22.06 -8.15 1.15
C GLN A 99 -21.16 -7.44 0.15
N LYS A 100 -21.54 -7.45 -1.13
CA LYS A 100 -20.78 -6.77 -2.18
C LYS A 100 -20.63 -5.27 -1.91
N GLN A 101 -21.74 -4.60 -1.55
CA GLN A 101 -21.70 -3.19 -1.20
C GLN A 101 -20.82 -2.93 0.02
N LYS A 102 -21.01 -3.67 1.11
CA LYS A 102 -20.24 -3.51 2.36
C LYS A 102 -18.75 -3.80 2.17
N LYS A 103 -18.40 -4.76 1.33
CA LYS A 103 -17.03 -5.04 0.96
C LYS A 103 -16.38 -3.85 0.25
N LEU A 104 -17.02 -3.30 -0.78
CA LEU A 104 -16.51 -2.13 -1.49
C LEU A 104 -16.37 -0.90 -0.58
N GLU A 105 -17.35 -0.64 0.29
CA GLU A 105 -17.27 0.42 1.30
C GLU A 105 -16.07 0.20 2.26
N SER A 106 -15.81 -1.04 2.65
CA SER A 106 -14.73 -1.37 3.57
C SER A 106 -13.34 -1.07 3.00
N TRP A 107 -13.16 -1.16 1.69
CA TRP A 107 -11.89 -0.93 1.01
C TRP A 107 -11.42 0.54 1.04
N GLU A 108 -12.31 1.48 1.31
CA GLU A 108 -11.92 2.89 1.55
C GLU A 108 -10.97 3.03 2.76
N ARG A 109 -10.95 2.06 3.68
CA ARG A 109 -10.08 2.07 4.87
C ARG A 109 -8.60 1.90 4.57
N ILE A 110 -8.22 1.42 3.38
CA ILE A 110 -6.79 1.33 3.01
C ILE A 110 -6.10 2.69 2.96
N PHE A 111 -6.89 3.78 2.82
CA PHE A 111 -6.37 5.15 2.79
C PHE A 111 -6.26 5.78 4.19
N ASP A 112 -6.74 5.11 5.22
CA ASP A 112 -6.47 5.46 6.61
C ASP A 112 -5.10 4.90 7.02
N ILE A 113 -4.08 5.73 6.87
CA ILE A 113 -2.68 5.40 7.16
C ILE A 113 -2.21 5.92 8.52
N GLU A 114 -3.11 6.43 9.36
CA GLU A 114 -2.79 6.84 10.73
C GLU A 114 -2.16 5.68 11.49
N PRO A 115 -0.94 5.83 12.02
CA PRO A 115 -0.24 4.72 12.70
C PRO A 115 -1.01 4.19 13.90
N TYR A 116 -1.28 2.90 13.90
CA TYR A 116 -1.93 2.19 15.00
C TYR A 116 -1.54 0.73 15.01
N GLU A 117 -1.26 0.16 16.18
CA GLU A 117 -0.89 -1.24 16.33
C GLU A 117 -1.45 -1.82 17.64
N THR A 118 -1.94 -3.06 17.54
CA THR A 118 -2.29 -3.92 18.67
C THR A 118 -1.57 -5.25 18.50
N ASP A 119 -1.72 -6.16 19.46
CA ASP A 119 -1.19 -7.53 19.35
C ASP A 119 -1.82 -8.32 18.19
N PHE A 120 -3.01 -7.89 17.74
CA PHE A 120 -3.77 -8.55 16.69
C PHE A 120 -3.63 -7.93 15.32
N ALA A 121 -3.59 -6.61 15.21
CA ALA A 121 -3.64 -5.90 13.92
C ALA A 121 -2.86 -4.58 13.96
N ALA A 122 -2.41 -4.16 12.79
CA ALA A 122 -1.74 -2.87 12.60
C ALA A 122 -2.28 -2.15 11.35
N LYS A 123 -2.19 -0.81 11.34
CA LYS A 123 -2.36 0.03 10.15
C LYS A 123 -1.29 1.13 10.12
N GLY A 124 -0.98 1.62 8.92
CA GLY A 124 0.05 2.64 8.73
C GLY A 124 1.48 2.15 9.00
N LYS A 125 1.67 0.84 9.18
CA LYS A 125 2.97 0.23 9.42
C LYS A 125 3.82 0.19 8.15
N PHE A 126 3.23 -0.27 7.07
CA PHE A 126 3.83 -0.30 5.74
C PHE A 126 2.95 0.53 4.81
N VAL A 127 3.43 1.69 4.39
CA VAL A 127 2.67 2.62 3.54
C VAL A 127 3.32 2.70 2.18
N GLN A 128 2.53 2.44 1.15
CA GLN A 128 2.92 2.61 -0.24
C GLN A 128 2.36 3.92 -0.79
N ALA A 129 3.06 4.45 -1.80
CA ALA A 129 2.68 5.63 -2.53
C ALA A 129 2.38 5.27 -3.98
N THR A 130 1.30 5.80 -4.53
CA THR A 130 0.98 5.70 -5.95
C THR A 130 0.86 7.10 -6.56
N PHE A 131 1.40 7.26 -7.76
CA PHE A 131 1.34 8.50 -8.52
C PHE A 131 1.37 8.20 -10.02
N TRP A 132 0.89 9.14 -10.84
CA TRP A 132 0.74 8.86 -12.27
C TRP A 132 2.05 8.81 -13.03
N LYS A 133 2.98 9.70 -12.74
CA LYS A 133 4.25 9.84 -13.48
C LYS A 133 5.43 10.09 -12.56
N LEU A 134 6.55 9.46 -12.88
CA LEU A 134 7.86 9.82 -12.36
C LEU A 134 8.54 10.74 -13.38
N ARG A 135 8.82 11.98 -12.99
CA ARG A 135 9.53 12.96 -13.81
C ARG A 135 10.97 13.10 -13.34
N GLU A 136 11.85 13.48 -14.24
CA GLU A 136 13.26 13.70 -13.91
C GLU A 136 13.46 14.69 -12.74
N LYS A 137 12.65 15.75 -12.68
CA LYS A 137 12.68 16.75 -11.61
C LYS A 137 12.26 16.22 -10.24
N ASP A 138 11.55 15.11 -10.19
CA ASP A 138 11.03 14.50 -8.97
C ASP A 138 12.06 13.52 -8.36
N ILE A 139 13.16 13.24 -9.05
CA ILE A 139 14.21 12.32 -8.64
C ILE A 139 15.29 13.04 -7.85
N LEU A 140 15.39 12.76 -6.56
CA LEU A 140 16.42 13.34 -5.69
C LEU A 140 17.74 12.56 -5.79
N ASN A 141 17.68 11.24 -5.94
CA ASN A 141 18.86 10.38 -5.96
C ASN A 141 18.59 9.08 -6.73
N ARG A 142 19.66 8.53 -7.31
CA ARG A 142 19.69 7.22 -7.96
C ARG A 142 20.81 6.38 -7.36
N LYS A 143 20.50 5.15 -7.00
CA LYS A 143 21.48 4.21 -6.46
C LYS A 143 21.39 2.88 -7.19
N PHE A 144 22.50 2.43 -7.76
CA PHE A 144 22.61 1.10 -8.32
C PHE A 144 22.65 0.07 -7.18
N VAL A 145 21.80 -0.94 -7.23
CA VAL A 145 21.67 -2.00 -6.24
C VAL A 145 21.95 -3.33 -6.93
N LYS A 146 23.09 -3.94 -6.61
CA LYS A 146 23.44 -5.24 -7.14
C LYS A 146 22.59 -6.35 -6.52
N LYS A 147 22.23 -7.31 -7.35
CA LYS A 147 21.70 -8.60 -6.94
C LYS A 147 22.53 -9.21 -5.82
N LYS A 148 21.89 -9.62 -4.74
CA LYS A 148 22.54 -10.41 -3.69
C LYS A 148 22.21 -11.89 -3.90
N PRO A 149 23.21 -12.77 -3.91
CA PRO A 149 22.97 -14.20 -4.03
C PRO A 149 22.09 -14.68 -2.87
N ILE A 150 21.14 -15.56 -3.17
CA ILE A 150 20.40 -16.29 -2.14
C ILE A 150 21.41 -17.21 -1.48
N SER A 151 21.78 -16.95 -0.23
CA SER A 151 22.58 -17.90 0.54
C SER A 151 21.74 -19.18 0.67
N ARG A 152 22.15 -20.23 -0.02
CA ARG A 152 21.62 -21.58 0.23
C ARG A 152 22.10 -21.96 1.62
N SER A 153 21.19 -21.88 2.57
CA SER A 153 21.38 -22.52 3.88
C SER A 153 21.23 -24.03 3.73
#